data_8b37ab963e4ea8ffb4a02f69dffa9301
#
_entry.id   8b37ab963e4ea8ffb4a02f69dffa9301
#
_cell.length_a   1.000
_cell.length_b   1.000
_cell.length_c   1.000
_cell.angle_alpha   90.00
_cell.angle_beta   90.00
_cell.angle_gamma   90.00
#
_symmetry.space_group_name_H-M   'P 1'
#
loop_
_entity.id
_entity.type
_entity.pdbx_description
1 polymer ?
#
loop_
_entity_poly.entity_id
_entity_poly.type
_entity_poly.pdbx_seq_one_letter_code
_entity_poly.pdbx_strand_id
1 'polypeptide(L)'
;MGNCHLLNSGDLAEVEKLLLELLNECKARQTECARLPGITDISMYNTYVHDTYRRIIIVIDELAEILDKKRFPKAQHARIDNIIGYLSIIACTGRAFGVHLILGTQRPDAAVVPGQIKDNISFKCCGRAENVLSQIILDDARASELIPADAQGLFVCNDPDKTVFRAYYLDNKQLR
;
A
#
# COMPACT_ATOMS: atom_id res chain seq x y z
N MET A 1 3.27 -18.90 13.73
CA MET A 1 2.93 -18.81 12.31
C MET A 1 2.07 -17.58 12.11
N GLY A 2 2.33 -16.75 11.10
CA GLY A 2 1.49 -15.60 10.76
C GLY A 2 0.20 -16.10 10.10
N ASN A 3 -0.92 -15.47 10.42
CA ASN A 3 -2.17 -15.75 9.72
C ASN A 3 -2.14 -14.98 8.40
N CYS A 4 -2.41 -15.66 7.27
CA CYS A 4 -2.62 -15.04 5.97
C CYS A 4 -4.13 -15.09 5.65
N HIS A 5 -4.71 -13.93 5.37
CA HIS A 5 -6.09 -13.83 4.90
C HIS A 5 -6.06 -13.44 3.42
N LEU A 6 -6.70 -14.23 2.59
CA LEU A 6 -6.89 -13.93 1.16
C LEU A 6 -8.32 -13.44 0.98
N LEU A 7 -8.49 -12.26 0.39
CA LEU A 7 -9.79 -11.72 0.04
C LEU A 7 -9.97 -11.65 -1.48
N ASN A 8 -11.21 -11.79 -1.92
CA ASN A 8 -11.59 -11.54 -3.29
C ASN A 8 -11.86 -10.04 -3.45
N SER A 9 -11.19 -9.38 -4.40
CA SER A 9 -11.40 -7.96 -4.72
C SER A 9 -12.85 -7.64 -5.12
N GLY A 10 -13.62 -8.61 -5.57
CA GLY A 10 -15.05 -8.47 -5.90
C GLY A 10 -15.97 -8.32 -4.68
N ASP A 11 -15.55 -8.73 -3.48
CA ASP A 11 -16.33 -8.57 -2.25
C ASP A 11 -15.91 -7.31 -1.49
N LEU A 12 -16.40 -6.16 -1.98
CA LEU A 12 -16.12 -4.86 -1.34
C LEU A 12 -16.61 -4.77 0.11
N ALA A 13 -17.61 -5.56 0.51
CA ALA A 13 -18.11 -5.55 1.88
C ALA A 13 -17.10 -6.17 2.84
N GLU A 14 -16.49 -7.27 2.43
CA GLU A 14 -15.46 -7.94 3.21
C GLU A 14 -14.18 -7.11 3.25
N VAL A 15 -13.79 -6.52 2.12
CA VAL A 15 -12.64 -5.60 2.05
C VAL A 15 -12.83 -4.39 2.97
N GLU A 16 -13.98 -3.73 2.92
CA GLU A 16 -14.31 -2.59 3.79
C GLU A 16 -14.24 -2.98 5.26
N LYS A 17 -14.83 -4.10 5.63
CA LYS A 17 -14.84 -4.63 7.00
C LYS A 17 -13.42 -4.88 7.51
N LEU A 18 -12.60 -5.60 6.73
CA LEU A 18 -11.22 -5.89 7.12
C LEU A 18 -10.39 -4.61 7.29
N LEU A 19 -10.50 -3.66 6.36
CA LEU A 19 -9.75 -2.40 6.46
C LEU A 19 -10.18 -1.57 7.67
N LEU A 20 -11.47 -1.59 8.02
CA LEU A 20 -11.97 -0.95 9.24
C LEU A 20 -11.40 -1.62 10.51
N GLU A 21 -11.36 -2.95 10.55
CA GLU A 21 -10.76 -3.71 11.65
C GLU A 21 -9.27 -3.37 11.82
N LEU A 22 -8.51 -3.32 10.71
CA LEU A 22 -7.09 -2.97 10.70
C LEU A 22 -6.84 -1.52 11.10
N LEU A 23 -7.71 -0.60 10.69
CA LEU A 23 -7.67 0.79 11.14
C LEU A 23 -7.92 0.90 12.66
N ASN A 24 -8.86 0.15 13.18
CA ASN A 24 -9.15 0.13 14.62
C ASN A 24 -7.98 -0.47 15.41
N GLU A 25 -7.34 -1.52 14.92
CA GLU A 25 -6.11 -2.07 15.49
C GLU A 25 -4.98 -1.03 15.50
N CYS A 26 -4.79 -0.31 14.40
CA CYS A 26 -3.80 0.77 14.32
C CYS A 26 -4.05 1.86 15.38
N LYS A 27 -5.31 2.28 15.55
CA LYS A 27 -5.72 3.26 16.59
C LYS A 27 -5.53 2.72 18.01
N ALA A 28 -5.82 1.44 18.24
CA ALA A 28 -5.60 0.80 19.54
C ALA A 28 -4.11 0.83 19.90
N ARG A 29 -3.23 0.44 19.00
CA ARG A 29 -1.77 0.51 19.20
C ARG A 29 -1.27 1.93 19.44
N GLN A 30 -1.80 2.90 18.68
CA GLN A 30 -1.51 4.32 18.92
C GLN A 30 -1.87 4.75 20.34
N THR A 31 -3.04 4.34 20.82
CA THR A 31 -3.51 4.65 22.17
C THR A 31 -2.62 4.02 23.24
N GLU A 32 -2.21 2.76 23.06
CA GLU A 32 -1.30 2.10 23.98
C GLU A 32 0.08 2.76 24.03
N CYS A 33 0.66 3.12 22.88
CA CYS A 33 1.91 3.87 22.81
C CYS A 33 1.79 5.21 23.56
N ALA A 34 0.69 5.94 23.35
CA ALA A 34 0.46 7.26 23.97
C ALA A 34 0.31 7.22 25.51
N ARG A 35 0.03 6.06 26.10
CA ARG A 35 -0.01 5.89 27.57
C ARG A 35 1.36 5.91 28.22
N LEU A 36 2.42 5.69 27.45
CA LEU A 36 3.79 5.61 27.94
C LEU A 36 4.57 6.86 27.52
N PRO A 37 5.09 7.64 28.46
CA PRO A 37 5.85 8.84 28.14
C PRO A 37 7.05 8.55 27.22
N GLY A 38 7.16 9.29 26.11
CA GLY A 38 8.27 9.17 25.18
C GLY A 38 8.16 8.01 24.18
N ILE A 39 7.12 7.19 24.22
CA ILE A 39 6.88 6.11 23.25
C ILE A 39 6.04 6.65 22.09
N THR A 40 6.61 6.65 20.89
CA THR A 40 5.99 7.21 19.67
C THR A 40 5.63 6.17 18.62
N ASP A 41 6.15 4.96 18.74
CA ASP A 41 5.95 3.89 17.76
C ASP A 41 6.03 2.50 18.41
N ILE A 42 5.61 1.46 17.68
CA ILE A 42 5.58 0.08 18.19
C ILE A 42 6.96 -0.53 18.41
N SER A 43 8.00 -0.04 17.75
CA SER A 43 9.35 -0.58 17.96
C SER A 43 9.87 -0.16 19.33
N MET A 44 9.64 1.11 19.71
CA MET A 44 9.92 1.60 21.05
C MET A 44 9.04 0.90 22.08
N TYR A 45 7.72 0.77 21.81
CA TYR A 45 6.79 0.07 22.69
C TYR A 45 7.23 -1.36 22.97
N ASN A 46 7.52 -2.14 21.95
CA ASN A 46 7.96 -3.53 22.07
C ASN A 46 9.27 -3.65 22.88
N THR A 47 10.17 -2.69 22.72
CA THR A 47 11.42 -2.68 23.48
C THR A 47 11.17 -2.37 24.97
N TYR A 48 10.27 -1.44 25.25
CA TYR A 48 10.01 -0.96 26.63
C TYR A 48 9.15 -1.94 27.43
N VAL A 49 8.10 -2.49 26.83
CA VAL A 49 7.10 -3.33 27.52
C VAL A 49 7.45 -4.82 27.43
N HIS A 50 8.46 -5.20 26.63
CA HIS A 50 8.80 -6.60 26.31
C HIS A 50 7.62 -7.39 25.74
N ASP A 51 6.61 -6.69 25.23
CA ASP A 51 5.50 -7.26 24.47
C ASP A 51 5.74 -7.04 22.98
N THR A 52 5.36 -8.00 22.15
CA THR A 52 5.71 -7.97 20.75
C THR A 52 4.46 -7.76 19.90
N TYR A 53 4.14 -6.49 19.60
CA TYR A 53 3.23 -6.19 18.49
C TYR A 53 3.86 -6.65 17.17
N ARG A 54 3.22 -7.61 16.52
CA ARG A 54 3.64 -8.07 15.19
C ARG A 54 3.27 -7.03 14.15
N ARG A 55 4.12 -6.90 13.11
CA ARG A 55 3.78 -6.10 11.94
C ARG A 55 2.67 -6.76 11.14
N ILE A 56 1.74 -5.95 10.66
CA ILE A 56 0.66 -6.33 9.76
C ILE A 56 1.01 -5.77 8.39
N ILE A 57 0.97 -6.61 7.38
CA ILE A 57 1.24 -6.21 5.99
C ILE A 57 -0.05 -6.42 5.20
N ILE A 58 -0.55 -5.35 4.60
CA ILE A 58 -1.70 -5.35 3.72
C ILE A 58 -1.16 -5.27 2.28
N VAL A 59 -1.44 -6.27 1.47
CA VAL A 59 -1.04 -6.31 0.06
C VAL A 59 -2.29 -6.17 -0.79
N ILE A 60 -2.31 -5.18 -1.67
CA ILE A 60 -3.33 -5.00 -2.71
C ILE A 60 -2.61 -5.05 -4.04
N ASP A 61 -2.85 -6.10 -4.81
CA ASP A 61 -2.16 -6.38 -6.07
C ASP A 61 -2.58 -5.41 -7.18
N GLU A 62 -3.88 -5.10 -7.28
CA GLU A 62 -4.41 -4.14 -8.25
C GLU A 62 -5.48 -3.24 -7.60
N LEU A 63 -5.09 -2.00 -7.30
CA LEU A 63 -5.97 -1.00 -6.68
C LEU A 63 -7.22 -0.69 -7.54
N ALA A 64 -7.07 -0.72 -8.87
CA ALA A 64 -8.18 -0.44 -9.77
C ALA A 64 -9.33 -1.47 -9.64
N GLU A 65 -9.04 -2.69 -9.17
CA GLU A 65 -10.07 -3.68 -8.94
C GLU A 65 -11.00 -3.35 -7.76
N ILE A 66 -10.54 -2.53 -6.85
CA ILE A 66 -11.27 -2.15 -5.62
C ILE A 66 -11.76 -0.70 -5.70
N LEU A 67 -10.96 0.21 -6.26
CA LEU A 67 -11.20 1.65 -6.15
C LEU A 67 -11.83 2.29 -7.40
N ASP A 68 -11.79 1.65 -8.59
CA ASP A 68 -12.39 2.19 -9.80
C ASP A 68 -13.92 2.10 -9.74
N LYS A 69 -14.56 3.21 -9.36
CA LYS A 69 -16.02 3.32 -9.26
C LYS A 69 -16.77 2.95 -10.54
N LYS A 70 -16.11 3.04 -11.71
CA LYS A 70 -16.74 2.69 -13.01
C LYS A 70 -17.02 1.18 -13.13
N ARG A 71 -16.33 0.35 -12.34
CA ARG A 71 -16.51 -1.11 -12.31
C ARG A 71 -17.69 -1.55 -11.44
N PHE A 72 -18.25 -0.65 -10.64
CA PHE A 72 -19.25 -0.99 -9.63
C PHE A 72 -20.55 -0.18 -9.79
N PRO A 73 -21.72 -0.77 -9.41
CA PRO A 73 -22.97 -0.04 -9.33
C PRO A 73 -22.87 1.16 -8.39
N LYS A 74 -23.63 2.22 -8.68
CA LYS A 74 -23.66 3.45 -7.84
C LYS A 74 -23.94 3.19 -6.36
N ALA A 75 -24.73 2.15 -6.06
CA ALA A 75 -25.03 1.74 -4.67
C ALA A 75 -23.79 1.34 -3.87
N GLN A 76 -22.69 0.96 -4.51
CA GLN A 76 -21.44 0.58 -3.85
C GLN A 76 -20.42 1.73 -3.78
N HIS A 77 -20.68 2.87 -4.39
CA HIS A 77 -19.72 3.98 -4.43
C HIS A 77 -19.40 4.54 -3.04
N ALA A 78 -20.38 4.62 -2.14
CA ALA A 78 -20.13 5.05 -0.76
C ALA A 78 -19.18 4.11 -0.02
N ARG A 79 -19.25 2.81 -0.28
CA ARG A 79 -18.33 1.82 0.28
C ARG A 79 -16.92 2.01 -0.24
N ILE A 80 -16.76 2.30 -1.54
CA ILE A 80 -15.44 2.61 -2.13
C ILE A 80 -14.86 3.87 -1.48
N ASP A 81 -15.68 4.90 -1.21
CA ASP A 81 -15.23 6.10 -0.53
C ASP A 81 -14.75 5.81 0.91
N ASN A 82 -15.43 4.92 1.63
CA ASN A 82 -14.99 4.44 2.95
C ASN A 82 -13.65 3.71 2.86
N ILE A 83 -13.49 2.80 1.90
CA ILE A 83 -12.24 2.06 1.65
C ILE A 83 -11.09 3.03 1.38
N ILE A 84 -11.29 4.02 0.51
CA ILE A 84 -10.31 5.07 0.22
C ILE A 84 -9.95 5.82 1.51
N GLY A 85 -10.94 6.20 2.32
CA GLY A 85 -10.73 6.87 3.59
C GLY A 85 -9.88 6.04 4.57
N TYR A 86 -10.18 4.76 4.72
CA TYR A 86 -9.44 3.85 5.60
C TYR A 86 -7.99 3.66 5.12
N LEU A 87 -7.79 3.40 3.83
CA LEU A 87 -6.45 3.28 3.24
C LEU A 87 -5.65 4.57 3.40
N SER A 88 -6.27 5.74 3.22
CA SER A 88 -5.61 7.04 3.39
C SER A 88 -5.12 7.25 4.82
N ILE A 89 -5.93 6.90 5.82
CA ILE A 89 -5.54 7.02 7.22
C ILE A 89 -4.43 6.02 7.56
N ILE A 90 -4.55 4.77 7.10
CA ILE A 90 -3.52 3.74 7.32
C ILE A 90 -2.21 4.14 6.64
N ALA A 91 -2.24 4.69 5.42
CA ALA A 91 -1.05 5.18 4.73
C ALA A 91 -0.35 6.28 5.53
N CYS A 92 -1.11 7.19 6.14
CA CYS A 92 -0.59 8.29 6.93
C CYS A 92 0.01 7.84 8.28
N THR A 93 -0.68 6.96 9.00
CA THR A 93 -0.37 6.66 10.41
C THR A 93 0.14 5.25 10.66
N GLY A 94 -0.20 4.29 9.79
CA GLY A 94 0.02 2.86 10.03
C GLY A 94 1.47 2.48 10.24
N ARG A 95 2.41 3.14 9.54
CA ARG A 95 3.85 2.84 9.62
C ARG A 95 4.38 2.86 11.05
N ALA A 96 4.04 3.89 11.84
CA ALA A 96 4.49 4.01 13.22
C ALA A 96 3.91 2.90 14.10
N PHE A 97 2.70 2.43 13.78
CA PHE A 97 1.99 1.42 14.57
C PHE A 97 2.06 0.01 13.95
N GLY A 98 2.98 -0.18 12.99
CA GLY A 98 3.31 -1.48 12.42
C GLY A 98 2.29 -2.04 11.45
N VAL A 99 1.45 -1.19 10.86
CA VAL A 99 0.54 -1.54 9.77
C VAL A 99 1.11 -0.97 8.47
N HIS A 100 1.50 -1.84 7.55
CA HIS A 100 2.19 -1.46 6.32
C HIS A 100 1.33 -1.80 5.10
N LEU A 101 1.34 -0.90 4.10
CA LEU A 101 0.67 -1.08 2.83
C LEU A 101 1.68 -1.42 1.73
N ILE A 102 1.37 -2.43 0.93
CA ILE A 102 2.00 -2.72 -0.36
C ILE A 102 0.90 -2.62 -1.40
N LEU A 103 0.95 -1.59 -2.22
CA LEU A 103 -0.11 -1.26 -3.17
C LEU A 103 0.41 -1.37 -4.59
N GLY A 104 -0.20 -2.25 -5.38
CA GLY A 104 0.06 -2.40 -6.80
C GLY A 104 -1.04 -1.75 -7.64
N THR A 105 -0.69 -1.28 -8.82
CA THR A 105 -1.66 -0.89 -9.85
C THR A 105 -1.01 -0.83 -11.24
N GLN A 106 -1.74 -1.27 -12.22
CA GLN A 106 -1.40 -1.09 -13.63
C GLN A 106 -2.03 0.19 -14.22
N ARG A 107 -2.94 0.84 -13.47
CA ARG A 107 -3.67 2.05 -13.88
C ARG A 107 -3.56 3.13 -12.81
N PRO A 108 -2.44 3.84 -12.74
CA PRO A 108 -2.20 4.83 -11.69
C PRO A 108 -2.86 6.19 -11.99
N ASP A 109 -4.09 6.20 -12.51
CA ASP A 109 -4.81 7.47 -12.70
C ASP A 109 -5.36 8.00 -11.36
N ALA A 110 -5.70 9.29 -11.31
CA ALA A 110 -6.16 9.94 -10.08
C ALA A 110 -7.51 9.38 -9.56
N ALA A 111 -8.28 8.70 -10.39
CA ALA A 111 -9.52 8.05 -9.99
C ALA A 111 -9.26 6.72 -9.25
N VAL A 112 -8.12 6.07 -9.56
CA VAL A 112 -7.71 4.78 -8.97
C VAL A 112 -6.77 4.98 -7.79
N VAL A 113 -5.83 5.93 -7.89
CA VAL A 113 -4.88 6.24 -6.82
C VAL A 113 -5.10 7.68 -6.36
N PRO A 114 -6.03 7.91 -5.42
CA PRO A 114 -6.25 9.25 -4.88
C PRO A 114 -4.98 9.86 -4.30
N GLY A 115 -4.79 11.17 -4.49
CA GLY A 115 -3.62 11.89 -4.00
C GLY A 115 -3.35 11.67 -2.51
N GLN A 116 -4.40 11.59 -1.69
CA GLN A 116 -4.28 11.32 -0.25
C GLN A 116 -3.57 9.98 0.08
N ILE A 117 -3.71 8.95 -0.77
CA ILE A 117 -2.97 7.69 -0.61
C ILE A 117 -1.55 7.88 -1.16
N LYS A 118 -1.42 8.38 -2.39
CA LYS A 118 -0.14 8.56 -3.07
C LYS A 118 0.85 9.39 -2.26
N ASP A 119 0.40 10.49 -1.67
CA ASP A 119 1.26 11.44 -0.95
C ASP A 119 1.79 10.87 0.38
N ASN A 120 1.09 9.89 0.95
CA ASN A 120 1.51 9.22 2.19
C ASN A 120 2.32 7.94 1.96
N ILE A 121 2.44 7.46 0.72
CA ILE A 121 3.34 6.36 0.37
C ILE A 121 4.72 6.93 0.03
N SER A 122 5.66 6.75 0.94
CA SER A 122 7.01 7.32 0.81
C SER A 122 7.89 6.58 -0.21
N PHE A 123 7.78 5.26 -0.30
CA PHE A 123 8.53 4.47 -1.28
C PHE A 123 7.63 4.13 -2.46
N LYS A 124 8.06 4.52 -3.64
CA LYS A 124 7.36 4.26 -4.89
C LYS A 124 8.33 3.64 -5.88
N CYS A 125 7.88 2.66 -6.63
CA CYS A 125 8.63 2.12 -7.76
C CYS A 125 7.70 1.96 -8.96
N CYS A 126 8.26 2.13 -10.14
CA CYS A 126 7.54 2.01 -11.40
C CYS A 126 8.34 1.14 -12.35
N GLY A 127 7.68 0.19 -12.99
CA GLY A 127 8.23 -0.52 -14.14
C GLY A 127 8.22 0.34 -15.39
N ARG A 128 8.42 -0.26 -16.56
CA ARG A 128 8.29 0.46 -17.84
C ARG A 128 6.90 1.10 -17.94
N ALA A 129 6.87 2.41 -18.11
CA ALA A 129 5.64 3.17 -18.25
C ALA A 129 5.85 4.31 -19.27
N GLU A 130 4.79 4.80 -19.86
CA GLU A 130 4.81 6.04 -20.62
C GLU A 130 5.02 7.24 -19.72
N ASN A 131 5.48 8.36 -20.30
CA ASN A 131 5.83 9.56 -19.56
C ASN A 131 4.73 10.02 -18.58
N VAL A 132 3.48 10.04 -19.02
CA VAL A 132 2.33 10.47 -18.19
C VAL A 132 2.17 9.56 -16.96
N LEU A 133 2.25 8.24 -17.14
CA LEU A 133 2.13 7.28 -16.04
C LEU A 133 3.33 7.35 -15.08
N SER A 134 4.53 7.54 -15.63
CA SER A 134 5.72 7.78 -14.82
C SER A 134 5.56 9.01 -13.94
N GLN A 135 5.10 10.13 -14.49
CA GLN A 135 4.83 11.36 -13.74
C GLN A 135 3.76 11.19 -12.67
N ILE A 136 2.71 10.40 -12.92
CA ILE A 136 1.67 10.15 -11.91
C ILE A 136 2.23 9.41 -10.70
N ILE A 137 3.14 8.45 -10.88
CA ILE A 137 3.67 7.63 -9.78
C ILE A 137 4.92 8.24 -9.14
N LEU A 138 5.89 8.64 -9.96
CA LEU A 138 7.23 9.03 -9.52
C LEU A 138 7.45 10.55 -9.46
N ASP A 139 6.45 11.32 -9.90
CA ASP A 139 6.49 12.77 -10.05
C ASP A 139 7.54 13.26 -11.08
N ASP A 140 8.05 12.34 -11.92
CA ASP A 140 8.93 12.63 -13.06
C ASP A 140 8.83 11.57 -14.18
N ALA A 141 9.61 11.72 -15.25
CA ALA A 141 9.59 10.87 -16.44
C ALA A 141 10.53 9.65 -16.37
N ARG A 142 11.22 9.41 -15.24
CA ARG A 142 12.30 8.43 -15.13
C ARG A 142 11.96 7.01 -15.55
N ALA A 143 10.73 6.54 -15.34
CA ALA A 143 10.35 5.20 -15.75
C ALA A 143 10.27 5.04 -17.26
N SER A 144 9.91 6.10 -18.01
CA SER A 144 9.91 6.10 -19.47
C SER A 144 11.31 6.29 -20.07
N GLU A 145 12.18 6.97 -19.36
CA GLU A 145 13.55 7.32 -19.81
C GLU A 145 14.57 6.22 -19.50
N LEU A 146 14.50 5.63 -18.30
CA LEU A 146 15.52 4.72 -17.80
C LEU A 146 15.22 3.25 -18.05
N ILE A 147 13.94 2.88 -18.28
CA ILE A 147 13.56 1.48 -18.47
C ILE A 147 13.30 1.20 -19.94
N PRO A 148 14.13 0.36 -20.61
CA PRO A 148 13.90 -0.06 -21.99
C PRO A 148 12.55 -0.78 -22.17
N ALA A 149 11.97 -0.70 -23.37
CA ALA A 149 10.65 -1.25 -23.65
C ALA A 149 10.57 -2.78 -23.49
N ASP A 150 11.66 -3.48 -23.70
CA ASP A 150 11.81 -4.94 -23.61
C ASP A 150 12.37 -5.44 -22.27
N ALA A 151 12.61 -4.53 -21.33
CA ALA A 151 13.22 -4.86 -20.04
C ALA A 151 12.17 -5.33 -19.02
N GLN A 152 11.85 -6.62 -19.06
CA GLN A 152 10.97 -7.24 -18.06
C GLN A 152 11.60 -7.29 -16.67
N GLY A 153 10.79 -7.01 -15.65
CA GLY A 153 11.18 -7.06 -14.25
C GLY A 153 12.13 -5.93 -13.81
N LEU A 154 12.43 -4.94 -14.66
CA LEU A 154 13.13 -3.73 -14.29
C LEU A 154 12.17 -2.69 -13.71
N PHE A 155 12.59 -2.08 -12.62
CA PHE A 155 11.88 -1.01 -11.92
C PHE A 155 12.82 0.12 -11.58
N VAL A 156 12.29 1.34 -11.47
CA VAL A 156 13.00 2.50 -10.94
C VAL A 156 12.25 3.06 -9.74
N CYS A 157 13.01 3.48 -8.72
CA CYS A 157 12.47 4.05 -7.49
C CYS A 157 12.36 5.58 -7.55
N ASN A 158 11.57 6.12 -6.60
CA ASN A 158 11.43 7.57 -6.41
C ASN A 158 12.54 8.19 -5.56
N ASP A 159 13.62 7.45 -5.28
CA ASP A 159 14.77 7.97 -4.56
C ASP A 159 15.56 9.02 -5.38
N PRO A 160 16.36 9.89 -4.72
CA PRO A 160 17.17 10.91 -5.40
C PRO A 160 18.15 10.33 -6.43
N ASP A 161 18.68 9.14 -6.14
CA ASP A 161 19.70 8.48 -6.98
C ASP A 161 19.07 7.80 -8.20
N LYS A 162 17.74 7.81 -8.33
CA LYS A 162 16.99 7.14 -9.40
C LYS A 162 17.38 5.65 -9.53
N THR A 163 17.44 4.96 -8.41
CA THR A 163 17.87 3.57 -8.35
C THR A 163 17.03 2.70 -9.28
N VAL A 164 17.69 2.04 -10.21
CA VAL A 164 17.09 1.03 -11.09
C VAL A 164 17.48 -0.35 -10.55
N PHE A 165 16.49 -1.21 -10.38
CA PHE A 165 16.71 -2.57 -9.91
C PHE A 165 15.89 -3.57 -10.73
N ARG A 166 16.36 -4.82 -10.74
CA ARG A 166 15.62 -5.94 -11.32
C ARG A 166 14.99 -6.78 -10.21
N ALA A 167 13.68 -6.93 -10.27
CA ALA A 167 12.97 -7.84 -9.38
C ALA A 167 13.35 -9.30 -9.67
N TYR A 168 13.44 -10.11 -8.62
CA TYR A 168 13.65 -11.56 -8.78
C TYR A 168 12.42 -12.21 -9.43
N TYR A 169 12.67 -13.09 -10.37
CA TYR A 169 11.63 -13.96 -10.90
C TYR A 169 11.54 -15.21 -10.02
N LEU A 170 10.37 -15.46 -9.46
CA LEU A 170 10.06 -16.69 -8.74
C LEU A 170 9.20 -17.58 -9.62
N ASP A 171 9.72 -18.74 -10.03
CA ASP A 171 8.91 -19.75 -10.69
C ASP A 171 7.97 -20.40 -9.67
N ASN A 172 6.72 -20.68 -10.07
CA ASN A 172 5.73 -21.36 -9.24
C ASN A 172 6.23 -22.73 -8.69
N LYS A 173 7.22 -23.33 -9.33
CA LYS A 173 7.90 -24.55 -8.84
C LYS A 173 8.78 -24.33 -7.61
N GLN A 174 9.21 -23.09 -7.36
CA GLN A 174 10.04 -22.69 -6.22
C GLN A 174 9.22 -22.32 -4.98
N LEU A 175 7.90 -22.22 -5.14
CA LEU A 175 6.95 -21.84 -4.06
C LEU A 175 6.31 -23.06 -3.39
N ARG A 176 6.79 -24.29 -3.67
CA ARG A 176 6.29 -25.55 -3.09
C ARG A 176 7.23 -26.09 -2.00
#